data_acb30f7d520dfa1103070e1f3eb6d06b
#
_entry.id   acb30f7d520dfa1103070e1f3eb6d06b
#
_cell.length_a   1.000
_cell.length_b   1.000
_cell.length_c   1.000
_cell.angle_alpha   90.00
_cell.angle_beta   90.00
_cell.angle_gamma   90.00
#
_symmetry.space_group_name_H-M   'P 1'
#
loop_
_entity.id
_entity.type
_entity.pdbx_description
1 polymer ?
#
loop_
_entity_poly.entity_id
_entity_poly.type
_entity_poly.pdbx_seq_one_letter_code
_entity_poly.pdbx_strand_id
1 'polypeptide(L)'
;MNELIVVIVNSGFEEKVMSAAREAGARGGTIFNARGTAQSQDLVKFMGITLHPNKEIVFILSSQETRDEIMTAIKKNTGLATEGAGILFSLPVDSVMGVNL
;
A
#
# COMPACT_ATOMS: atom_id res chain seq x y z
N MET A 1 -20.09 -7.71 -0.21
CA MET A 1 -19.58 -6.53 -0.92
C MET A 1 -18.05 -6.58 -0.95
N ASN A 2 -17.48 -6.13 -2.01
CA ASN A 2 -16.02 -6.17 -2.16
C ASN A 2 -15.40 -4.80 -1.92
N GLU A 3 -14.13 -4.81 -1.64
CA GLU A 3 -13.37 -3.59 -1.31
C GLU A 3 -12.09 -3.54 -2.14
N LEU A 4 -11.68 -2.33 -2.48
CA LEU A 4 -10.36 -2.10 -3.04
C LEU A 4 -9.49 -1.49 -1.95
N ILE A 5 -8.43 -2.19 -1.61
CA ILE A 5 -7.41 -1.68 -0.70
C ILE A 5 -6.33 -1.01 -1.55
N VAL A 6 -6.01 0.23 -1.22
CA VAL A 6 -4.98 0.99 -1.90
C VAL A 6 -3.86 1.28 -0.92
N VAL A 7 -2.65 0.91 -1.30
CA VAL A 7 -1.47 1.14 -0.49
C VAL A 7 -0.47 1.94 -1.33
N ILE A 8 -0.05 3.07 -0.82
CA ILE A 8 0.97 3.89 -1.48
C ILE A 8 2.17 3.94 -0.54
N VAL A 9 3.29 3.39 -0.98
CA VAL A 9 4.50 3.29 -0.14
C VAL A 9 5.70 3.76 -0.93
N ASN A 10 6.79 4.00 -0.21
CA ASN A 10 8.07 4.27 -0.86
C ASN A 10 8.50 3.06 -1.67
N SER A 11 9.14 3.34 -2.79
CA SER A 11 9.68 2.29 -3.65
C SER A 11 10.60 1.37 -2.84
N GLY A 12 10.42 0.08 -2.99
CA GLY A 12 11.14 -0.93 -2.23
C GLY A 12 10.33 -1.58 -1.12
N PHE A 13 9.18 -1.01 -0.76
CA PHE A 13 8.33 -1.56 0.31
C PHE A 13 7.18 -2.42 -0.20
N GLU A 14 7.00 -2.52 -1.50
CA GLU A 14 5.89 -3.27 -2.10
C GLU A 14 5.91 -4.76 -1.76
N GLU A 15 7.11 -5.33 -1.60
CA GLU A 15 7.22 -6.74 -1.22
C GLU A 15 6.73 -6.99 0.19
N LYS A 16 7.03 -6.07 1.11
CA LYS A 16 6.53 -6.17 2.48
C LYS A 16 5.02 -6.03 2.53
N VAL A 17 4.47 -5.14 1.71
CA VAL A 17 3.02 -4.97 1.59
C VAL A 17 2.38 -6.27 1.13
N MET A 18 2.88 -6.85 0.04
CA MET A 18 2.28 -8.05 -0.53
C MET A 18 2.45 -9.26 0.39
N SER A 19 3.60 -9.39 1.03
CA SER A 19 3.85 -10.48 1.97
C SER A 19 2.87 -10.42 3.14
N ALA A 20 2.71 -9.25 3.74
CA ALA A 20 1.77 -9.07 4.84
C ALA A 20 0.32 -9.32 4.40
N ALA A 21 -0.03 -8.81 3.23
CA ALA A 21 -1.39 -8.98 2.70
C ALA A 21 -1.73 -10.44 2.46
N ARG A 22 -0.80 -11.19 1.86
CA ARG A 22 -1.01 -12.62 1.60
C ARG A 22 -1.17 -13.42 2.88
N GLU A 23 -0.37 -13.14 3.89
CA GLU A 23 -0.49 -13.81 5.17
C GLU A 23 -1.85 -13.55 5.82
N ALA A 24 -2.45 -12.41 5.56
CA ALA A 24 -3.76 -12.05 6.09
C ALA A 24 -4.91 -12.50 5.20
N GLY A 25 -4.63 -13.17 4.09
CA GLY A 25 -5.67 -13.77 3.25
C GLY A 25 -5.87 -13.11 1.90
N ALA A 26 -5.06 -12.14 1.53
CA ALA A 26 -5.16 -11.55 0.19
C ALA A 26 -4.73 -12.55 -0.88
N ARG A 27 -5.45 -12.59 -1.98
CA ARG A 27 -5.15 -13.49 -3.08
C ARG A 27 -4.02 -13.00 -3.96
N GLY A 28 -3.86 -11.69 -4.06
CA GLY A 28 -2.83 -11.08 -4.86
C GLY A 28 -3.06 -9.59 -4.95
N GLY A 29 -2.26 -8.93 -5.76
CA GLY A 29 -2.36 -7.50 -5.93
C GLY A 29 -1.76 -7.06 -7.25
N THR A 30 -1.98 -5.81 -7.60
CA THR A 30 -1.40 -5.18 -8.77
C THR A 30 -0.53 -4.02 -8.31
N ILE A 31 0.69 -3.98 -8.77
CA ILE A 31 1.67 -2.98 -8.35
C ILE A 31 1.94 -2.03 -9.51
N PHE A 32 1.92 -0.74 -9.21
CA PHE A 32 2.22 0.32 -10.19
C PHE A 32 3.38 1.14 -9.68
N ASN A 33 4.23 1.55 -10.57
CA ASN A 33 5.22 2.59 -10.27
C ASN A 33 4.53 3.94 -10.25
N ALA A 34 4.88 4.77 -9.31
CA ALA A 34 4.26 6.08 -9.15
C ALA A 34 5.28 7.10 -8.66
N ARG A 35 4.85 8.34 -8.60
CA ARG A 35 5.68 9.43 -8.15
C ARG A 35 4.90 10.27 -7.17
N GLY A 36 5.47 10.49 -5.98
CA GLY A 36 4.89 11.35 -4.98
C GLY A 36 5.29 12.81 -5.19
N THR A 37 4.48 13.70 -4.68
CA THR A 37 4.73 15.15 -4.79
C THR A 37 4.92 15.82 -3.44
N ALA A 38 4.75 15.07 -2.34
CA ALA A 38 4.98 15.62 -1.02
C ALA A 38 6.47 15.92 -0.82
N GLN A 39 6.78 17.05 -0.21
CA GLN A 39 8.15 17.45 0.01
C GLN A 39 8.55 17.22 1.46
N SER A 40 9.67 16.50 1.63
CA SER A 40 10.32 16.38 2.92
C SER A 40 11.51 17.32 2.97
N GLN A 41 11.23 18.61 3.01
CA GLN A 41 12.26 19.64 2.92
C GLN A 41 13.32 19.53 4.03
N ASP A 42 12.88 19.18 5.23
CA ASP A 42 13.79 19.07 6.36
C ASP A 42 14.79 17.95 6.17
N LEU A 43 14.35 16.81 5.64
CA LEU A 43 15.23 15.70 5.40
C LEU A 43 16.19 15.97 4.25
N VAL A 44 15.73 16.62 3.20
CA VAL A 44 16.56 17.02 2.07
C VAL A 44 17.65 17.98 2.52
N LYS A 45 17.30 18.99 3.32
CA LYS A 45 18.26 19.97 3.84
C LYS A 45 19.30 19.34 4.75
N PHE A 46 18.87 18.43 5.58
CA PHE A 46 19.73 17.81 6.58
C PHE A 46 20.77 16.88 5.96
N MET A 47 20.39 16.11 4.98
CA MET A 47 21.22 15.05 4.43
C MET A 47 21.87 15.38 3.10
N GLY A 48 21.51 16.50 2.48
CA GLY A 48 21.99 16.83 1.15
C GLY A 48 21.60 15.80 0.09
N ILE A 49 20.62 14.96 0.41
CA ILE A 49 20.18 13.88 -0.46
C ILE A 49 18.92 14.32 -1.18
N THR A 50 18.90 14.14 -2.48
CA THR A 50 17.67 14.31 -3.24
C THR A 50 16.78 13.12 -2.95
N LEU A 51 15.69 13.33 -2.24
CA LEU A 51 14.72 12.29 -2.02
C LEU A 51 14.03 12.00 -3.33
N HIS A 52 14.20 10.79 -3.80
CA HIS A 52 13.46 10.35 -4.97
C HIS A 52 12.02 10.17 -4.54
N PRO A 53 11.07 10.90 -5.16
CA PRO A 53 9.67 10.74 -4.83
C PRO A 53 9.07 9.46 -5.41
N ASN A 54 9.90 8.46 -5.65
CA ASN A 54 9.46 7.19 -6.22
C ASN A 54 8.60 6.43 -5.23
N LYS A 55 7.40 6.11 -5.67
CA LYS A 55 6.42 5.38 -4.90
C LYS A 55 5.99 4.13 -5.65
N GLU A 56 5.44 3.19 -4.91
CA GLU A 56 4.73 2.07 -5.47
C GLU A 56 3.30 2.14 -4.97
N ILE A 57 2.35 1.91 -5.86
CA ILE A 57 0.94 1.80 -5.51
C ILE A 57 0.56 0.34 -5.63
N VAL A 58 -0.05 -0.20 -4.60
CA VAL A 58 -0.52 -1.59 -4.60
C VAL A 58 -2.04 -1.57 -4.50
N PHE A 59 -2.70 -2.22 -5.45
CA PHE A 59 -4.14 -2.44 -5.44
C PHE A 59 -4.41 -3.88 -5.03
N ILE A 60 -5.24 -4.06 -4.02
CA ILE A 60 -5.64 -5.38 -3.55
C ILE A 60 -7.16 -5.42 -3.47
N LEU A 61 -7.77 -6.31 -4.24
CA LEU A 61 -9.20 -6.56 -4.11
C LEU A 61 -9.42 -7.56 -2.99
N SER A 62 -10.35 -7.29 -2.13
CA SER A 62 -10.69 -8.17 -1.02
C SER A 62 -12.18 -8.24 -0.81
N SER A 63 -12.63 -9.26 -0.08
CA SER A 63 -13.97 -9.25 0.47
C SER A 63 -14.03 -8.25 1.61
N GLN A 64 -15.22 -7.76 1.91
CA GLN A 64 -15.42 -6.87 3.05
C GLN A 64 -15.02 -7.55 4.37
N GLU A 65 -15.18 -8.86 4.43
CA GLU A 65 -14.91 -9.63 5.64
C GLU A 65 -13.43 -9.72 5.98
N THR A 66 -12.56 -9.74 4.97
CA THR A 66 -11.11 -9.88 5.18
C THR A 66 -10.36 -8.55 5.11
N ARG A 67 -11.04 -7.49 4.67
CA ARG A 67 -10.39 -6.20 4.47
C ARG A 67 -9.64 -5.68 5.70
N ASP A 68 -10.29 -5.70 6.86
CA ASP A 68 -9.69 -5.13 8.06
C ASP A 68 -8.45 -5.90 8.50
N GLU A 69 -8.48 -7.22 8.38
CA GLU A 69 -7.31 -8.04 8.70
C GLU A 69 -6.14 -7.75 7.78
N ILE A 70 -6.44 -7.60 6.48
CA ILE A 70 -5.40 -7.29 5.49
C ILE A 70 -4.81 -5.91 5.76
N MET A 71 -5.64 -4.91 5.97
CA MET A 71 -5.18 -3.55 6.24
C MET A 71 -4.36 -3.47 7.52
N THR A 72 -4.80 -4.14 8.57
CA THR A 72 -4.07 -4.17 9.83
C THR A 72 -2.70 -4.83 9.67
N ALA A 73 -2.65 -5.95 8.93
CA ALA A 73 -1.39 -6.64 8.67
C ALA A 73 -0.41 -5.76 7.89
N ILE A 74 -0.90 -5.06 6.88
CA ILE A 74 -0.07 -4.15 6.09
C ILE A 74 0.48 -3.02 6.97
N LYS A 75 -0.39 -2.38 7.74
CA LYS A 75 0.02 -1.30 8.63
C LYS A 75 1.09 -1.74 9.61
N LYS A 76 0.90 -2.90 10.21
CA LYS A 76 1.80 -3.43 11.22
C LYS A 76 3.18 -3.78 10.66
N ASN A 77 3.22 -4.33 9.47
CA ASN A 77 4.44 -4.92 8.91
C ASN A 77 5.22 -4.02 7.97
N THR A 78 4.67 -2.89 7.56
CA THR A 78 5.34 -1.99 6.63
C THR A 78 5.83 -0.69 7.26
N GLY A 79 5.43 -0.41 8.50
CA GLY A 79 5.83 0.83 9.15
C GLY A 79 5.37 2.07 8.42
N LEU A 80 4.11 2.13 8.03
CA LEU A 80 3.57 3.24 7.22
C LEU A 80 3.82 4.62 7.83
N ALA A 81 3.83 4.71 9.15
CA ALA A 81 4.05 5.98 9.84
C ALA A 81 5.54 6.31 9.98
N THR A 82 6.43 5.44 9.53
CA THR A 82 7.88 5.60 9.66
C THR A 82 8.57 5.41 8.31
N GLU A 83 9.40 4.38 8.18
CA GLU A 83 10.23 4.16 7.01
C GLU A 83 9.45 3.87 5.73
N GLY A 84 8.33 3.16 5.84
CA GLY A 84 7.48 2.88 4.69
C GLY A 84 6.82 4.13 4.14
N ALA A 85 6.63 5.14 5.00
CA ALA A 85 6.11 6.46 4.68
C ALA A 85 4.97 6.39 3.69
N GLY A 86 3.89 5.73 4.06
CA GLY A 86 2.83 5.43 3.13
C GLY A 86 1.45 5.81 3.59
N ILE A 87 0.53 5.59 2.68
CA ILE A 87 -0.89 5.80 2.89
C ILE A 87 -1.61 4.49 2.61
N LEU A 88 -2.57 4.16 3.44
CA LEU A 88 -3.37 2.96 3.31
C LEU A 88 -4.82 3.33 3.48
N PHE A 89 -5.64 2.99 2.50
CA PHE A 89 -7.07 3.25 2.57
C PHE A 89 -7.83 2.22 1.75
N SER A 90 -9.14 2.19 1.92
CA SER A 90 -9.98 1.31 1.13
C SER A 90 -11.23 2.05 0.65
N LEU A 91 -11.81 1.54 -0.41
CA LEU A 91 -13.06 2.03 -0.94
C LEU A 91 -13.94 0.87 -1.42
N PRO A 92 -15.26 1.05 -1.35
CA PRO A 92 -16.16 -0.01 -1.79
C PRO A 92 -16.13 -0.16 -3.32
N VAL A 93 -16.29 -1.39 -3.77
CA VAL A 93 -16.32 -1.74 -5.19
C VAL A 93 -17.72 -2.23 -5.52
N ASP A 94 -18.39 -1.57 -6.44
CA ASP A 94 -19.76 -1.89 -6.80
C ASP A 94 -19.90 -3.27 -7.43
N SER A 95 -19.00 -3.60 -8.34
CA SER A 95 -19.03 -4.91 -8.99
C SER A 95 -17.64 -5.33 -9.42
N VAL A 96 -17.41 -6.63 -9.41
CA VAL A 96 -16.15 -7.25 -9.81
C VAL A 96 -16.45 -8.41 -10.73
N MET A 97 -15.72 -8.49 -11.82
CA MET A 97 -15.74 -9.63 -12.73
C MET A 97 -14.34 -10.16 -12.91
N GLY A 98 -14.22 -11.45 -13.11
CA GLY A 98 -12.93 -12.08 -13.40
C GLY A 98 -12.23 -12.66 -12.19
N VAL A 99 -12.74 -12.45 -11.00
CA VAL A 99 -12.17 -13.02 -9.78
C VAL A 99 -13.27 -13.32 -8.77
N ASN A 100 -13.07 -14.38 -8.01
CA ASN A 100 -13.93 -14.72 -6.87
C ASN A 100 -13.18 -14.41 -5.58
N LEU A 101 -13.78 -13.58 -4.80
CA LEU A 101 -13.17 -13.13 -3.53
C LEU A 101 -13.87 -13.72 -2.32
#